data_f3541cc1b907687b0828c0d5bce925f3
#
_entry.id   f3541cc1b907687b0828c0d5bce925f3
#
_cell.length_a   1.000
_cell.length_b   1.000
_cell.length_c   1.000
_cell.angle_alpha   90.00
_cell.angle_beta   90.00
_cell.angle_gamma   90.00
#
_symmetry.space_group_name_H-M   'P 1'
#
loop_
_entity.id
_entity.type
_entity.pdbx_description
1 polymer ?
#
loop_
_entity_poly.entity_id
_entity_poly.type
_entity_poly.pdbx_seq_one_letter_code
_entity_poly.pdbx_strand_id
1 'polypeptide(L)'
;MLDTAQKGWQSSAWDLVTQLGEADGSVAHPHLSLLISSAAASRDLSDAVHALCSVHGDPPGLAVAARTYCVQPDACDWLTAVADAFVGERSYIAQLAAAAGPTPSTPGQAETEAALIASRHALETLARSERRGCATGAVAALVQDWTTIRLLLDHAAERFGIEPVPAGFPSLAETASSVTMLGSTPATERAVSFGAQQLFAQHRALWDLLEARASARNG
;
A
#
# COMPACT_ATOMS: atom_id res chain seq x y z
N MET A 1 36.44 -25.55 23.00
CA MET A 1 36.73 -24.43 22.06
C MET A 1 36.25 -24.84 20.70
N LEU A 2 35.07 -24.45 20.31
CA LEU A 2 34.51 -24.41 18.91
C LEU A 2 33.01 -24.12 19.04
N ASP A 3 32.67 -22.89 19.45
CA ASP A 3 31.27 -22.45 19.45
C ASP A 3 31.20 -20.96 19.04
N THR A 4 31.64 -20.69 17.83
CA THR A 4 31.70 -19.32 17.32
C THR A 4 31.47 -19.26 15.80
N ALA A 5 30.48 -19.95 15.24
CA ALA A 5 30.21 -19.77 13.83
C ALA A 5 28.82 -20.25 13.41
N GLN A 6 27.77 -19.80 14.03
CA GLN A 6 26.42 -19.89 13.42
C GLN A 6 25.49 -18.79 13.95
N LYS A 7 25.92 -17.52 13.95
CA LYS A 7 24.99 -16.43 13.71
C LYS A 7 24.70 -16.44 12.22
N GLY A 8 23.85 -17.36 11.82
CA GLY A 8 23.21 -17.25 10.50
C GLY A 8 22.51 -15.89 10.45
N TRP A 9 22.71 -15.18 9.38
CA TRP A 9 21.98 -13.97 9.03
C TRP A 9 20.50 -14.32 9.03
N GLN A 10 19.82 -14.15 10.15
CA GLN A 10 18.37 -14.19 10.19
C GLN A 10 17.92 -12.83 9.70
N SER A 11 17.29 -12.80 8.53
CA SER A 11 16.64 -11.61 8.01
C SER A 11 15.65 -11.12 9.05
N SER A 12 15.65 -9.82 9.35
CA SER A 12 14.65 -9.23 10.25
C SER A 12 13.26 -9.26 9.60
N ALA A 13 12.21 -9.07 10.41
CA ALA A 13 10.86 -8.92 9.88
C ALA A 13 10.77 -7.80 8.84
N TRP A 14 11.53 -6.72 9.02
CA TRP A 14 11.59 -5.62 8.05
C TRP A 14 12.32 -6.03 6.76
N ASP A 15 13.43 -6.77 6.84
CA ASP A 15 14.13 -7.25 5.64
C ASP A 15 13.21 -8.12 4.78
N LEU A 16 12.35 -8.94 5.41
CA LEU A 16 11.36 -9.73 4.70
C LEU A 16 10.29 -8.86 4.02
N VAL A 17 9.79 -7.82 4.71
CA VAL A 17 8.85 -6.86 4.12
C VAL A 17 9.49 -6.16 2.92
N THR A 18 10.75 -5.74 3.04
CA THR A 18 11.50 -5.07 1.97
C THR A 18 11.69 -5.97 0.76
N GLN A 19 12.14 -7.22 0.98
CA GLN A 19 12.32 -8.20 -0.11
C GLN A 19 11.00 -8.50 -0.83
N LEU A 20 9.90 -8.65 -0.10
CA LEU A 20 8.58 -8.82 -0.70
C LEU A 20 8.15 -7.59 -1.52
N GLY A 21 8.41 -6.38 -1.02
CA GLY A 21 8.10 -5.14 -1.72
C GLY A 21 8.91 -4.97 -3.01
N GLU A 22 10.18 -5.36 -3.00
CA GLU A 22 11.02 -5.35 -4.21
C GLU A 22 10.57 -6.37 -5.26
N ALA A 23 10.04 -7.53 -4.82
CA ALA A 23 9.63 -8.61 -5.72
C ALA A 23 8.18 -8.43 -6.23
N ASP A 24 7.25 -8.08 -5.35
CA ASP A 24 5.81 -8.13 -5.59
C ASP A 24 5.09 -6.79 -5.33
N GLY A 25 5.81 -5.77 -4.84
CA GLY A 25 5.26 -4.44 -4.58
C GLY A 25 5.00 -3.64 -5.86
N SER A 26 4.39 -2.49 -5.68
CA SER A 26 4.03 -1.56 -6.76
C SER A 26 5.23 -1.17 -7.62
N VAL A 27 6.42 -1.04 -7.02
CA VAL A 27 7.67 -0.70 -7.73
C VAL A 27 8.04 -1.73 -8.81
N ALA A 28 7.68 -2.98 -8.62
CA ALA A 28 7.98 -4.06 -9.57
C ALA A 28 6.96 -4.15 -10.73
N HIS A 29 5.87 -3.40 -10.70
CA HIS A 29 4.80 -3.53 -11.68
C HIS A 29 5.03 -2.64 -12.91
N PRO A 30 5.09 -3.21 -14.15
CA PRO A 30 5.39 -2.45 -15.37
C PRO A 30 4.39 -1.33 -15.65
N HIS A 31 3.10 -1.58 -15.38
CA HIS A 31 2.05 -0.58 -15.63
C HIS A 31 2.22 0.65 -14.72
N LEU A 32 2.61 0.49 -13.47
CA LEU A 32 2.90 1.62 -12.59
C LEU A 32 4.09 2.44 -13.11
N SER A 33 5.15 1.78 -13.56
CA SER A 33 6.30 2.46 -14.18
C SER A 33 5.88 3.27 -15.41
N LEU A 34 4.95 2.77 -16.21
CA LEU A 34 4.37 3.52 -17.33
C LEU A 34 3.59 4.73 -16.84
N LEU A 35 2.75 4.58 -15.81
CA LEU A 35 1.93 5.66 -15.25
C LEU A 35 2.77 6.80 -14.63
N ILE A 36 3.95 6.51 -14.10
CA ILE A 36 4.87 7.52 -13.55
C ILE A 36 5.65 8.23 -14.68
N SER A 37 5.73 7.64 -15.86
CA SER A 37 6.50 8.20 -16.97
C SER A 37 5.79 9.38 -17.65
N SER A 38 6.56 10.18 -18.38
CA SER A 38 6.01 11.26 -19.22
C SER A 38 5.08 10.77 -20.35
N ALA A 39 5.10 9.47 -20.67
CA ALA A 39 4.25 8.84 -21.68
C ALA A 39 2.85 8.48 -21.15
N ALA A 40 2.60 8.63 -19.84
CA ALA A 40 1.30 8.32 -19.24
C ALA A 40 0.16 9.11 -19.87
N ALA A 41 -0.88 8.44 -20.33
CA ALA A 41 -2.08 9.10 -20.80
C ALA A 41 -2.88 9.66 -19.61
N SER A 42 -3.40 10.88 -19.73
CA SER A 42 -4.14 11.54 -18.64
C SER A 42 -5.35 10.71 -18.18
N ARG A 43 -6.02 9.99 -19.10
CA ARG A 43 -7.14 9.10 -18.77
C ARG A 43 -6.70 7.90 -17.91
N ASP A 44 -5.48 7.39 -18.11
CA ASP A 44 -4.95 6.25 -17.33
C ASP A 44 -4.50 6.71 -15.94
N LEU A 45 -3.95 7.92 -15.83
CA LEU A 45 -3.70 8.56 -14.54
C LEU A 45 -5.00 8.81 -13.75
N SER A 46 -6.03 9.34 -14.43
CA SER A 46 -7.36 9.54 -13.84
C SER A 46 -7.94 8.21 -13.32
N ASP A 47 -7.87 7.15 -14.11
CA ASP A 47 -8.33 5.81 -13.73
C ASP A 47 -7.59 5.27 -12.51
N ALA A 48 -6.26 5.43 -12.47
CA ALA A 48 -5.43 5.01 -11.34
C ALA A 48 -5.76 5.78 -10.04
N VAL A 49 -5.94 7.09 -10.13
CA VAL A 49 -6.33 7.92 -8.97
C VAL A 49 -7.71 7.51 -8.44
N HIS A 50 -8.69 7.29 -9.31
CA HIS A 50 -10.02 6.83 -8.89
C HIS A 50 -9.98 5.43 -8.26
N ALA A 51 -9.17 4.51 -8.82
CA ALA A 51 -9.01 3.17 -8.26
C ALA A 51 -8.35 3.20 -6.86
N LEU A 52 -7.28 4.00 -6.70
CA LEU A 52 -6.66 4.23 -5.38
C LEU A 52 -7.62 4.88 -4.40
N CYS A 53 -8.44 5.83 -4.84
CA CYS A 53 -9.48 6.46 -4.02
C CYS A 53 -10.53 5.41 -3.57
N SER A 54 -10.96 4.52 -4.46
CA SER A 54 -11.93 3.46 -4.14
C SER A 54 -11.40 2.44 -3.12
N VAL A 55 -10.09 2.13 -3.17
CA VAL A 55 -9.48 1.13 -2.27
C VAL A 55 -9.06 1.76 -0.93
N HIS A 56 -8.49 2.97 -0.95
CA HIS A 56 -7.84 3.59 0.21
C HIS A 56 -8.47 4.89 0.70
N GLY A 57 -9.38 5.49 -0.08
CA GLY A 57 -9.95 6.82 0.21
C GLY A 57 -10.95 6.83 1.36
N ASP A 58 -11.74 5.77 1.52
CA ASP A 58 -12.79 5.71 2.54
C ASP A 58 -12.26 5.25 3.92
N PRO A 59 -12.68 5.89 5.01
CA PRO A 59 -12.40 5.41 6.36
C PRO A 59 -13.23 4.13 6.67
N PRO A 60 -12.73 3.24 7.56
CA PRO A 60 -11.50 3.41 8.35
C PRO A 60 -10.22 3.11 7.57
N GLY A 61 -10.24 2.30 6.49
CA GLY A 61 -9.06 1.81 5.78
C GLY A 61 -8.12 0.97 6.67
N LEU A 62 -7.06 0.41 6.06
CA LEU A 62 -6.17 -0.55 6.70
C LEU A 62 -5.52 0.00 7.99
N ALA A 63 -4.89 1.16 7.93
CA ALA A 63 -4.10 1.70 9.05
C ALA A 63 -4.97 2.05 10.27
N VAL A 64 -6.12 2.71 10.05
CA VAL A 64 -7.05 3.08 11.14
C VAL A 64 -7.70 1.83 11.74
N ALA A 65 -8.08 0.86 10.92
CA ALA A 65 -8.62 -0.40 11.41
C ALA A 65 -7.58 -1.19 12.23
N ALA A 66 -6.34 -1.30 11.74
CA ALA A 66 -5.25 -1.97 12.45
C ALA A 66 -4.97 -1.31 13.82
N ARG A 67 -4.97 0.03 13.88
CA ARG A 67 -4.87 0.78 15.14
C ARG A 67 -6.04 0.48 16.08
N THR A 68 -7.27 0.48 15.57
CA THR A 68 -8.48 0.28 16.38
C THR A 68 -8.51 -1.09 17.04
N TYR A 69 -8.13 -2.13 16.32
CA TYR A 69 -8.09 -3.49 16.85
C TYR A 69 -6.83 -3.79 17.66
N CYS A 70 -5.72 -3.18 17.33
CA CYS A 70 -4.38 -3.25 17.93
C CYS A 70 -4.09 -4.58 18.70
N VAL A 71 -4.14 -5.70 18.00
CA VAL A 71 -3.88 -7.04 18.57
C VAL A 71 -2.45 -7.21 19.10
N GLN A 72 -1.54 -6.34 18.67
CA GLN A 72 -0.15 -6.27 19.10
C GLN A 72 0.08 -4.96 19.88
N PRO A 73 -0.01 -4.97 21.23
CA PRO A 73 0.04 -3.75 22.05
C PRO A 73 1.29 -2.90 21.81
N ASP A 74 2.44 -3.54 21.59
CA ASP A 74 3.73 -2.86 21.36
C ASP A 74 3.75 -2.09 20.02
N ALA A 75 2.80 -2.36 19.12
CA ALA A 75 2.69 -1.69 17.83
C ALA A 75 1.75 -0.46 17.86
N CYS A 76 0.97 -0.27 18.93
CA CYS A 76 -0.13 0.69 18.93
C CYS A 76 0.32 2.13 18.68
N ASP A 77 1.46 2.56 19.22
CA ASP A 77 1.97 3.91 19.03
C ASP A 77 2.39 4.13 17.57
N TRP A 78 3.13 3.20 16.98
CA TRP A 78 3.52 3.27 15.59
C TRP A 78 2.31 3.18 14.65
N LEU A 79 1.36 2.28 14.91
CA LEU A 79 0.11 2.20 14.13
C LEU A 79 -0.70 3.49 14.23
N THR A 80 -0.66 4.17 15.37
CA THR A 80 -1.31 5.48 15.54
C THR A 80 -0.66 6.52 14.68
N ALA A 81 0.68 6.63 14.70
CA ALA A 81 1.41 7.57 13.86
C ALA A 81 1.13 7.35 12.37
N VAL A 82 1.12 6.08 11.90
CA VAL A 82 0.79 5.75 10.50
C VAL A 82 -0.67 6.08 10.18
N ALA A 83 -1.61 5.75 11.06
CA ALA A 83 -3.03 6.03 10.85
C ALA A 83 -3.32 7.53 10.75
N ASP A 84 -2.69 8.34 11.59
CA ASP A 84 -2.85 9.80 11.59
C ASP A 84 -2.23 10.41 10.32
N ALA A 85 -1.06 9.94 9.89
CA ALA A 85 -0.45 10.34 8.63
C ALA A 85 -1.34 10.00 7.42
N PHE A 86 -1.97 8.82 7.44
CA PHE A 86 -2.82 8.38 6.33
C PHE A 86 -4.11 9.21 6.17
N VAL A 87 -4.52 9.98 7.17
CA VAL A 87 -5.62 10.95 7.03
C VAL A 87 -5.27 12.01 5.99
N GLY A 88 -4.03 12.51 6.01
CA GLY A 88 -3.53 13.47 5.00
C GLY A 88 -3.49 12.85 3.60
N GLU A 89 -3.03 11.60 3.47
CA GLU A 89 -2.98 10.88 2.20
C GLU A 89 -4.38 10.67 1.60
N ARG A 90 -5.36 10.31 2.41
CA ARG A 90 -6.77 10.21 1.96
C ARG A 90 -7.31 11.54 1.44
N SER A 91 -7.03 12.63 2.15
CA SER A 91 -7.44 13.97 1.72
C SER A 91 -6.79 14.32 0.38
N TYR A 92 -5.53 13.97 0.20
CA TYR A 92 -4.80 14.21 -1.04
C TYR A 92 -5.37 13.39 -2.21
N ILE A 93 -5.62 12.08 -2.02
CA ILE A 93 -6.26 11.26 -3.06
C ILE A 93 -7.63 11.81 -3.44
N ALA A 94 -8.43 12.24 -2.46
CA ALA A 94 -9.77 12.79 -2.72
C ALA A 94 -9.69 14.10 -3.54
N GLN A 95 -8.72 14.97 -3.27
CA GLN A 95 -8.46 16.17 -4.07
C GLN A 95 -8.06 15.82 -5.51
N LEU A 96 -7.17 14.84 -5.68
CA LEU A 96 -6.76 14.37 -6.99
C LEU A 96 -7.91 13.74 -7.77
N ALA A 97 -8.74 12.93 -7.13
CA ALA A 97 -9.91 12.32 -7.75
C ALA A 97 -10.93 13.40 -8.22
N ALA A 98 -11.12 14.44 -7.42
CA ALA A 98 -11.96 15.58 -7.80
C ALA A 98 -11.38 16.34 -9.00
N ALA A 99 -10.07 16.57 -9.03
CA ALA A 99 -9.38 17.25 -10.13
C ALA A 99 -9.30 16.41 -11.40
N ALA A 100 -9.21 15.08 -11.27
CA ALA A 100 -9.22 14.14 -12.39
C ALA A 100 -10.56 14.12 -13.16
N GLY A 101 -11.63 14.65 -12.56
CA GLY A 101 -12.97 14.61 -13.12
C GLY A 101 -13.64 13.24 -13.05
N PRO A 102 -14.60 12.93 -13.91
CA PRO A 102 -15.33 11.67 -13.87
C PRO A 102 -14.42 10.48 -14.23
N THR A 103 -14.71 9.33 -13.64
CA THR A 103 -14.00 8.07 -13.96
C THR A 103 -14.08 7.79 -15.46
N PRO A 104 -12.96 7.48 -16.14
CA PRO A 104 -12.95 7.18 -17.56
C PRO A 104 -13.84 5.99 -17.90
N SER A 105 -14.73 6.17 -18.88
CA SER A 105 -15.57 5.09 -19.38
C SER A 105 -14.71 3.99 -19.99
N THR A 106 -14.91 2.76 -19.52
CA THR A 106 -14.16 1.57 -19.97
C THR A 106 -15.09 0.37 -19.98
N PRO A 107 -15.01 -0.53 -20.97
CA PRO A 107 -15.72 -1.81 -20.91
C PRO A 107 -15.43 -2.55 -19.60
N GLY A 108 -16.40 -3.27 -19.04
CA GLY A 108 -16.22 -3.99 -17.79
C GLY A 108 -16.21 -3.11 -16.52
N GLN A 109 -16.86 -1.95 -16.55
CA GLN A 109 -16.87 -1.01 -15.42
C GLN A 109 -17.45 -1.64 -14.14
N ALA A 110 -18.56 -2.39 -14.25
CA ALA A 110 -19.20 -3.00 -13.08
C ALA A 110 -18.30 -4.08 -12.42
N GLU A 111 -17.61 -4.87 -13.23
CA GLU A 111 -16.65 -5.87 -12.77
C GLU A 111 -15.45 -5.21 -12.09
N THR A 112 -14.99 -4.09 -12.63
CA THR A 112 -13.93 -3.28 -12.02
C THR A 112 -14.34 -2.75 -10.65
N GLU A 113 -15.51 -2.13 -10.56
CA GLU A 113 -16.03 -1.60 -9.28
C GLU A 113 -16.15 -2.71 -8.23
N ALA A 114 -16.67 -3.88 -8.62
CA ALA A 114 -16.76 -5.04 -7.75
C ALA A 114 -15.37 -5.51 -7.27
N ALA A 115 -14.36 -5.53 -8.14
CA ALA A 115 -12.99 -5.91 -7.78
C ALA A 115 -12.35 -4.91 -6.81
N LEU A 116 -12.54 -3.62 -7.01
CA LEU A 116 -12.03 -2.56 -6.11
C LEU A 116 -12.69 -2.64 -4.72
N ILE A 117 -14.01 -2.88 -4.66
CA ILE A 117 -14.74 -3.09 -3.41
C ILE A 117 -14.23 -4.34 -2.69
N ALA A 118 -14.02 -5.44 -3.42
CA ALA A 118 -13.48 -6.68 -2.86
C ALA A 118 -12.06 -6.49 -2.30
N SER A 119 -11.19 -5.74 -3.00
CA SER A 119 -9.84 -5.40 -2.53
C SER A 119 -9.89 -4.59 -1.23
N ARG A 120 -10.72 -3.54 -1.16
CA ARG A 120 -10.92 -2.77 0.07
C ARG A 120 -11.37 -3.66 1.23
N HIS A 121 -12.36 -4.53 1.01
CA HIS A 121 -12.86 -5.44 2.03
C HIS A 121 -11.79 -6.45 2.49
N ALA A 122 -10.95 -6.94 1.58
CA ALA A 122 -9.81 -7.81 1.91
C ALA A 122 -8.81 -7.10 2.83
N LEU A 123 -8.48 -5.83 2.56
CA LEU A 123 -7.58 -5.03 3.40
C LEU A 123 -8.20 -4.75 4.78
N GLU A 124 -9.50 -4.47 4.87
CA GLU A 124 -10.20 -4.31 6.14
C GLU A 124 -10.20 -5.61 6.96
N THR A 125 -10.40 -6.74 6.31
CA THR A 125 -10.35 -8.06 6.96
C THR A 125 -8.95 -8.36 7.46
N LEU A 126 -7.91 -8.03 6.69
CA LEU A 126 -6.51 -8.19 7.06
C LEU A 126 -6.15 -7.35 8.30
N ALA A 127 -6.67 -6.11 8.37
CA ALA A 127 -6.49 -5.22 9.53
C ALA A 127 -7.10 -5.77 10.82
N ARG A 128 -8.16 -6.58 10.72
CA ARG A 128 -8.86 -7.21 11.85
C ARG A 128 -8.31 -8.57 12.23
N SER A 129 -7.20 -8.99 11.63
CA SER A 129 -6.59 -10.29 11.93
C SER A 129 -6.21 -10.39 13.41
N GLU A 130 -6.71 -11.41 14.09
CA GLU A 130 -6.36 -11.71 15.49
C GLU A 130 -4.94 -12.26 15.64
N ARG A 131 -4.27 -12.56 14.54
CA ARG A 131 -2.90 -13.08 14.53
C ARG A 131 -1.92 -11.94 14.76
N ARG A 132 -1.25 -11.98 15.93
CA ARG A 132 -0.22 -10.99 16.33
C ARG A 132 0.86 -10.85 15.26
N GLY A 133 1.06 -9.63 14.77
CA GLY A 133 2.01 -9.31 13.70
C GLY A 133 1.38 -9.20 12.29
N CYS A 134 0.23 -9.80 12.04
CA CYS A 134 -0.36 -9.82 10.70
C CYS A 134 -0.78 -8.41 10.23
N ALA A 135 -1.61 -7.71 11.00
CA ALA A 135 -2.00 -6.33 10.68
C ALA A 135 -0.79 -5.37 10.68
N THR A 136 0.17 -5.56 11.60
CA THR A 136 1.42 -4.79 11.64
C THR A 136 2.22 -4.95 10.35
N GLY A 137 2.35 -6.18 9.84
CA GLY A 137 3.04 -6.46 8.58
C GLY A 137 2.35 -5.85 7.37
N ALA A 138 1.02 -5.90 7.34
CA ALA A 138 0.24 -5.26 6.28
C ALA A 138 0.41 -3.74 6.28
N VAL A 139 0.39 -3.10 7.45
CA VAL A 139 0.61 -1.65 7.57
C VAL A 139 2.07 -1.28 7.22
N ALA A 140 3.05 -2.11 7.61
CA ALA A 140 4.45 -1.89 7.23
C ALA A 140 4.65 -1.94 5.71
N ALA A 141 4.05 -2.92 5.06
CA ALA A 141 4.04 -3.02 3.62
C ALA A 141 3.31 -1.85 2.94
N LEU A 142 2.20 -1.37 3.53
CA LEU A 142 1.52 -0.17 3.05
C LEU A 142 2.43 1.05 3.08
N VAL A 143 3.14 1.31 4.19
CA VAL A 143 4.06 2.45 4.32
C VAL A 143 5.18 2.36 3.29
N GLN A 144 5.76 1.18 3.10
CA GLN A 144 6.81 0.96 2.11
C GLN A 144 6.31 1.17 0.68
N ASP A 145 5.21 0.53 0.31
CA ASP A 145 4.67 0.56 -1.05
C ASP A 145 4.11 1.94 -1.43
N TRP A 146 3.60 2.64 -0.42
CA TRP A 146 3.07 4.00 -0.59
C TRP A 146 4.11 5.00 -1.05
N THR A 147 5.40 4.76 -0.79
CA THR A 147 6.47 5.60 -1.32
C THR A 147 6.47 5.62 -2.86
N THR A 148 6.22 4.47 -3.48
CA THR A 148 6.12 4.36 -4.94
C THR A 148 4.76 4.85 -5.45
N ILE A 149 3.67 4.50 -4.77
CA ILE A 149 2.33 5.01 -5.10
C ILE A 149 2.32 6.54 -5.04
N ARG A 150 3.04 7.13 -4.10
CA ARG A 150 3.15 8.57 -3.96
C ARG A 150 3.80 9.24 -5.17
N LEU A 151 4.78 8.60 -5.82
CA LEU A 151 5.35 9.12 -7.07
C LEU A 151 4.28 9.22 -8.18
N LEU A 152 3.37 8.25 -8.25
CA LEU A 152 2.24 8.29 -9.17
C LEU A 152 1.28 9.44 -8.81
N LEU A 153 0.93 9.57 -7.53
CA LEU A 153 -0.01 10.61 -7.07
C LEU A 153 0.57 12.01 -7.29
N ASP A 154 1.85 12.22 -7.05
CA ASP A 154 2.51 13.50 -7.27
C ASP A 154 2.62 13.81 -8.78
N HIS A 155 2.93 12.81 -9.62
CA HIS A 155 2.87 12.97 -11.07
C HIS A 155 1.45 13.30 -11.57
N ALA A 156 0.42 12.65 -11.02
CA ALA A 156 -0.97 12.96 -11.33
C ALA A 156 -1.35 14.39 -10.88
N ALA A 157 -0.87 14.82 -9.72
CA ALA A 157 -1.07 16.18 -9.20
C ALA A 157 -0.55 17.23 -10.19
N GLU A 158 0.70 17.09 -10.63
CA GLU A 158 1.28 17.97 -11.66
C GLU A 158 0.46 18.02 -12.94
N ARG A 159 -0.02 16.85 -13.39
CA ARG A 159 -0.82 16.74 -14.62
C ARG A 159 -2.24 17.34 -14.48
N PHE A 160 -2.78 17.35 -13.27
CA PHE A 160 -4.11 17.88 -12.95
C PHE A 160 -4.07 19.32 -12.42
N GLY A 161 -2.87 19.92 -12.29
CA GLY A 161 -2.71 21.29 -11.81
C GLY A 161 -2.94 21.44 -10.30
N ILE A 162 -2.69 20.37 -9.54
CA ILE A 162 -2.73 20.35 -8.08
C ILE A 162 -1.28 20.40 -7.55
N GLU A 163 -1.04 21.24 -6.54
CA GLU A 163 0.26 21.29 -5.90
C GLU A 163 0.46 20.05 -5.00
N PRO A 164 1.55 19.27 -5.19
CA PRO A 164 1.85 18.15 -4.32
C PRO A 164 2.05 18.57 -2.88
N VAL A 165 1.48 17.81 -1.94
CA VAL A 165 1.64 18.04 -0.51
C VAL A 165 2.62 17.04 0.10
N PRO A 166 3.47 17.39 1.07
CA PRO A 166 4.40 16.45 1.69
C PRO A 166 3.68 15.26 2.34
N ALA A 167 4.22 14.06 2.16
CA ALA A 167 3.74 12.88 2.86
C ALA A 167 4.08 12.97 4.36
N GLY A 168 3.13 12.62 5.23
CA GLY A 168 3.28 12.71 6.69
C GLY A 168 3.70 11.41 7.38
N PHE A 169 4.04 10.35 6.63
CA PHE A 169 4.41 9.06 7.21
C PHE A 169 5.68 9.11 8.06
N PRO A 170 5.78 8.25 9.11
CA PRO A 170 7.06 7.95 9.71
C PRO A 170 8.08 7.57 8.65
N SER A 171 9.33 7.97 8.82
CA SER A 171 10.38 7.60 7.89
C SER A 171 10.52 6.09 7.76
N LEU A 172 11.05 5.61 6.62
CA LEU A 172 11.33 4.18 6.44
C LEU A 172 12.28 3.64 7.51
N ALA A 173 13.20 4.46 8.04
CA ALA A 173 14.11 4.07 9.11
C ALA A 173 13.37 3.87 10.45
N GLU A 174 12.42 4.75 10.79
CA GLU A 174 11.58 4.60 11.99
C GLU A 174 10.66 3.39 11.84
N THR A 175 10.05 3.20 10.69
CA THR A 175 9.22 2.04 10.36
C THR A 175 10.03 0.74 10.45
N ALA A 176 11.22 0.70 9.87
CA ALA A 176 12.14 -0.44 9.93
C ALA A 176 12.49 -0.81 11.37
N SER A 177 12.84 0.19 12.19
CA SER A 177 13.16 0.00 13.59
C SER A 177 11.98 -0.59 14.37
N SER A 178 10.78 -0.02 14.19
CA SER A 178 9.56 -0.50 14.84
C SER A 178 9.21 -1.93 14.42
N VAL A 179 9.18 -2.22 13.13
CA VAL A 179 8.81 -3.55 12.61
C VAL A 179 9.81 -4.63 13.03
N THR A 180 11.11 -4.31 13.03
CA THR A 180 12.16 -5.25 13.50
C THR A 180 11.97 -5.60 14.96
N MET A 181 11.67 -4.62 15.82
CA MET A 181 11.41 -4.86 17.25
C MET A 181 10.13 -5.67 17.48
N LEU A 182 9.07 -5.37 16.71
CA LEU A 182 7.78 -6.02 16.82
C LEU A 182 7.77 -7.45 16.27
N GLY A 183 8.62 -7.75 15.28
CA GLY A 183 8.81 -9.08 14.69
C GLY A 183 9.81 -9.98 15.42
N SER A 184 10.03 -9.77 16.72
CA SER A 184 11.13 -10.40 17.48
C SER A 184 11.01 -11.91 17.72
N THR A 185 9.89 -12.55 17.38
CA THR A 185 9.72 -14.01 17.49
C THR A 185 9.45 -14.64 16.12
N PRO A 186 9.87 -15.90 15.88
CA PRO A 186 9.60 -16.57 14.60
C PRO A 186 8.12 -16.66 14.23
N ALA A 187 7.23 -16.70 15.21
CA ALA A 187 5.80 -16.73 14.98
C ALA A 187 5.28 -15.35 14.52
N THR A 188 5.73 -14.28 15.18
CA THR A 188 5.36 -12.91 14.82
C THR A 188 5.99 -12.51 13.49
N GLU A 189 7.24 -12.87 13.24
CA GLU A 189 7.93 -12.64 11.97
C GLU A 189 7.17 -13.27 10.78
N ARG A 190 6.76 -14.53 10.91
CA ARG A 190 5.91 -15.19 9.88
C ARG A 190 4.57 -14.50 9.71
N ALA A 191 3.98 -13.96 10.78
CA ALA A 191 2.73 -13.23 10.69
C ALA A 191 2.90 -11.86 10.03
N VAL A 192 3.99 -11.14 10.32
CA VAL A 192 4.37 -9.89 9.64
C VAL A 192 4.58 -10.14 8.15
N SER A 193 5.38 -11.15 7.80
CA SER A 193 5.63 -11.52 6.40
C SER A 193 4.33 -11.88 5.66
N PHE A 194 3.44 -12.65 6.28
CA PHE A 194 2.14 -12.98 5.69
C PHE A 194 1.29 -11.74 5.46
N GLY A 195 1.19 -10.85 6.46
CA GLY A 195 0.44 -9.60 6.33
C GLY A 195 0.96 -8.71 5.21
N ALA A 196 2.27 -8.56 5.11
CA ALA A 196 2.94 -7.83 4.05
C ALA A 196 2.65 -8.43 2.66
N GLN A 197 2.79 -9.75 2.53
CA GLN A 197 2.52 -10.46 1.29
C GLN A 197 1.07 -10.27 0.81
N GLN A 198 0.10 -10.30 1.75
CA GLN A 198 -1.30 -10.07 1.41
C GLN A 198 -1.54 -8.64 0.90
N LEU A 199 -0.91 -7.62 1.51
CA LEU A 199 -1.03 -6.25 1.00
C LEU A 199 -0.46 -6.11 -0.41
N PHE A 200 0.77 -6.57 -0.64
CA PHE A 200 1.40 -6.48 -1.97
C PHE A 200 0.58 -7.22 -3.03
N ALA A 201 -0.02 -8.36 -2.67
CA ALA A 201 -0.91 -9.08 -3.59
C ALA A 201 -2.15 -8.25 -3.98
N GLN A 202 -2.76 -7.50 -3.03
CA GLN A 202 -3.88 -6.61 -3.32
C GLN A 202 -3.45 -5.44 -4.22
N HIS A 203 -2.30 -4.83 -3.96
CA HIS A 203 -1.79 -3.74 -4.80
C HIS A 203 -1.41 -4.24 -6.20
N ARG A 204 -0.76 -5.40 -6.30
CA ARG A 204 -0.46 -6.01 -7.59
C ARG A 204 -1.73 -6.26 -8.41
N ALA A 205 -2.76 -6.86 -7.80
CA ALA A 205 -4.05 -7.08 -8.46
C ALA A 205 -4.71 -5.75 -8.91
N LEU A 206 -4.53 -4.66 -8.17
CA LEU A 206 -4.97 -3.32 -8.56
C LEU A 206 -4.26 -2.86 -9.84
N TRP A 207 -2.94 -3.02 -9.93
CA TRP A 207 -2.17 -2.63 -11.11
C TRP A 207 -2.49 -3.52 -12.32
N ASP A 208 -2.65 -4.83 -12.14
CA ASP A 208 -3.10 -5.76 -13.19
C ASP A 208 -4.47 -5.34 -13.76
N LEU A 209 -5.40 -4.95 -12.88
CA LEU A 209 -6.73 -4.46 -13.27
C LEU A 209 -6.63 -3.18 -14.10
N LEU A 210 -5.81 -2.22 -13.68
CA LEU A 210 -5.62 -0.94 -14.39
C LEU A 210 -4.94 -1.14 -15.75
N GLU A 211 -3.98 -2.05 -15.85
CA GLU A 211 -3.34 -2.42 -17.11
C GLU A 211 -4.34 -3.03 -18.08
N ALA A 212 -5.19 -3.95 -17.61
CA ALA A 212 -6.25 -4.55 -18.41
C ALA A 212 -7.24 -3.50 -18.91
N ARG A 213 -7.63 -2.53 -18.06
CA ARG A 213 -8.51 -1.41 -18.44
C ARG A 213 -7.89 -0.49 -19.47
N ALA A 214 -6.61 -0.14 -19.30
CA ALA A 214 -5.87 0.65 -20.29
C ALA A 214 -5.81 -0.07 -21.65
N SER A 215 -5.56 -1.36 -21.64
CA SER A 215 -5.55 -2.21 -22.85
C SER A 215 -6.92 -2.26 -23.52
N ALA A 216 -8.01 -2.43 -22.75
CA ALA A 216 -9.37 -2.46 -23.28
C ALA A 216 -9.83 -1.12 -23.89
N ARG A 217 -9.20 0.01 -23.52
CA ARG A 217 -9.48 1.32 -24.11
C ARG A 217 -8.73 1.55 -25.42
N ASN A 218 -7.68 0.79 -25.68
CA ASN A 218 -6.79 0.98 -26.83
C ASN A 218 -6.99 -0.08 -27.93
N GLY A 219 -7.78 -1.12 -27.68
CA GLY A 219 -8.18 -2.16 -28.63
C GLY A 219 -9.54 -1.91 -29.21
#